data_6e0698f56e4e22b0f761d8ebb77082d7
#
_entry.id   6e0698f56e4e22b0f761d8ebb77082d7
#
_cell.length_a   1.000
_cell.length_b   1.000
_cell.length_c   1.000
_cell.angle_alpha   90.00
_cell.angle_beta   90.00
_cell.angle_gamma   90.00
#
_symmetry.space_group_name_H-M   'P 1'
#
loop_
_entity.id
_entity.type
_entity.pdbx_description
1 polymer ?
#
loop_
_entity_poly.entity_id
_entity_poly.type
_entity_poly.pdbx_seq_one_letter_code
_entity_poly.pdbx_strand_id
1 'polypeptide(L)'
;MSQCDLQGSGMTSQRTRDRLVGRLREHGIEDEVVLQLMGSVPRHIFIDEAWSHRAYEDSYLPIGHGQTISQPLIVALMSQLLNVQPRERVLEVGTGSGYQTAILASLCQRLFSIERIEALVPRAQERLGAMKLRNIRVRHGDGYAGWPEHGPFDGILVPAAPPEIPTALIEQLAVGGRLVVPVGTDQAQLLKVIDRTDDGLTETILEAVHFVPLVNGTAKQ
;
A
#
# COMPACT_ATOMS: atom_id res chain seq x y z
N MET A 1 -1.44 -20.50 18.11
CA MET A 1 -1.02 -19.56 17.06
C MET A 1 -0.40 -20.36 15.93
N SER A 2 -1.06 -20.48 14.80
CA SER A 2 -0.50 -21.13 13.63
C SER A 2 0.70 -20.31 13.15
N GLN A 3 1.87 -20.94 13.00
CA GLN A 3 3.06 -20.30 12.47
C GLN A 3 2.76 -19.90 11.02
N CYS A 4 2.79 -18.60 10.69
CA CYS A 4 2.59 -18.14 9.33
C CYS A 4 3.59 -18.85 8.40
N ASP A 5 3.10 -19.60 7.41
CA ASP A 5 3.94 -20.24 6.41
C ASP A 5 4.47 -19.18 5.43
N LEU A 6 5.64 -18.63 5.71
CA LEU A 6 6.30 -17.62 4.87
C LEU A 6 6.81 -18.20 3.54
N GLN A 7 7.08 -19.49 3.47
CA GLN A 7 7.61 -20.12 2.26
C GLN A 7 6.51 -20.45 1.26
N GLY A 8 5.37 -20.92 1.74
CA GLY A 8 4.27 -21.37 0.92
C GLY A 8 4.56 -22.66 0.14
N SER A 9 3.52 -23.30 -0.35
CA SER A 9 3.59 -24.51 -1.16
C SER A 9 2.52 -24.47 -2.26
N GLY A 10 2.65 -25.29 -3.29
CA GLY A 10 1.67 -25.36 -4.36
C GLY A 10 1.40 -23.98 -5.01
N MET A 11 0.16 -23.50 -4.89
CA MET A 11 -0.26 -22.19 -5.45
C MET A 11 0.35 -20.97 -4.75
N THR A 12 1.00 -21.15 -3.60
CA THR A 12 1.69 -20.09 -2.86
C THR A 12 3.22 -20.21 -2.90
N SER A 13 3.74 -21.19 -3.68
CA SER A 13 5.16 -21.51 -3.81
C SER A 13 5.98 -20.37 -4.47
N GLN A 14 7.30 -20.41 -4.29
CA GLN A 14 8.22 -19.48 -4.96
C GLN A 14 8.03 -19.46 -6.48
N ARG A 15 7.85 -20.62 -7.12
CA ARG A 15 7.57 -20.70 -8.56
C ARG A 15 6.35 -19.89 -9.00
N THR A 16 5.30 -19.85 -8.16
CA THR A 16 4.11 -19.05 -8.44
C THR A 16 4.39 -17.56 -8.32
N ARG A 17 5.21 -17.17 -7.34
CA ARG A 17 5.69 -15.79 -7.16
C ARG A 17 6.56 -15.34 -8.33
N ASP A 18 7.46 -16.20 -8.81
CA ASP A 18 8.31 -15.90 -9.97
C ASP A 18 7.47 -15.65 -11.24
N ARG A 19 6.39 -16.43 -11.41
CA ARG A 19 5.43 -16.20 -12.51
C ARG A 19 4.68 -14.87 -12.36
N LEU A 20 4.33 -14.47 -11.13
CA LEU A 20 3.76 -13.14 -10.86
C LEU A 20 4.74 -12.06 -11.30
N VAL A 21 6.00 -12.13 -10.88
CA VAL A 21 7.05 -11.16 -11.25
C VAL A 21 7.19 -11.05 -12.77
N GLY A 22 7.18 -12.19 -13.50
CA GLY A 22 7.18 -12.19 -14.97
C GLY A 22 6.02 -11.39 -15.56
N ARG A 23 4.78 -11.64 -15.09
CA ARG A 23 3.60 -10.88 -15.54
C ARG A 23 3.69 -9.39 -15.22
N LEU A 24 4.20 -9.02 -14.02
CA LEU A 24 4.37 -7.62 -13.66
C LEU A 24 5.31 -6.88 -14.63
N ARG A 25 6.43 -7.52 -15.04
CA ARG A 25 7.32 -6.97 -16.08
C ARG A 25 6.60 -6.78 -17.41
N GLU A 26 5.86 -7.78 -17.85
CA GLU A 26 5.08 -7.72 -19.10
C GLU A 26 4.05 -6.58 -19.10
N HIS A 27 3.60 -6.15 -17.90
CA HIS A 27 2.67 -5.04 -17.70
C HIS A 27 3.34 -3.70 -17.33
N GLY A 28 4.65 -3.57 -17.57
CA GLY A 28 5.34 -2.29 -17.48
C GLY A 28 5.91 -1.95 -16.09
N ILE A 29 6.01 -2.91 -15.18
CA ILE A 29 6.77 -2.71 -13.95
C ILE A 29 8.25 -2.90 -14.27
N GLU A 30 9.04 -1.83 -14.14
CA GLU A 30 10.46 -1.77 -14.50
C GLU A 30 11.38 -1.66 -13.29
N ASP A 31 10.86 -1.24 -12.12
CA ASP A 31 11.64 -1.13 -10.89
C ASP A 31 12.02 -2.53 -10.36
N GLU A 32 13.29 -2.89 -10.52
CA GLU A 32 13.81 -4.20 -10.12
C GLU A 32 13.72 -4.45 -8.62
N VAL A 33 13.81 -3.40 -7.77
CA VAL A 33 13.67 -3.55 -6.31
C VAL A 33 12.22 -3.87 -5.97
N VAL A 34 11.26 -3.17 -6.57
CA VAL A 34 9.83 -3.46 -6.43
C VAL A 34 9.54 -4.89 -6.92
N LEU A 35 10.00 -5.28 -8.09
CA LEU A 35 9.82 -6.64 -8.64
C LEU A 35 10.38 -7.72 -7.70
N GLN A 36 11.58 -7.50 -7.16
CA GLN A 36 12.19 -8.42 -6.20
C GLN A 36 11.35 -8.53 -4.91
N LEU A 37 10.83 -7.43 -4.40
CA LEU A 37 9.94 -7.43 -3.23
C LEU A 37 8.61 -8.13 -3.51
N MET A 38 8.01 -7.92 -4.68
CA MET A 38 6.78 -8.62 -5.10
C MET A 38 6.99 -10.14 -5.19
N GLY A 39 8.19 -10.59 -5.51
CA GLY A 39 8.58 -12.02 -5.53
C GLY A 39 8.92 -12.60 -4.15
N SER A 40 9.42 -11.77 -3.22
CA SER A 40 9.92 -12.23 -1.91
C SER A 40 8.88 -12.09 -0.79
N VAL A 41 8.08 -11.01 -0.79
CA VAL A 41 7.04 -10.78 0.24
C VAL A 41 5.89 -11.76 0.04
N PRO A 42 5.59 -12.62 1.03
CA PRO A 42 4.60 -13.69 0.89
C PRO A 42 3.17 -13.15 0.98
N ARG A 43 2.63 -12.70 -0.15
CA ARG A 43 1.29 -12.08 -0.22
C ARG A 43 0.20 -12.96 0.41
N HIS A 44 0.30 -14.27 0.32
CA HIS A 44 -0.69 -15.21 0.83
C HIS A 44 -0.90 -15.15 2.35
N ILE A 45 0.08 -14.69 3.14
CA ILE A 45 -0.11 -14.52 4.58
C ILE A 45 -0.95 -13.27 4.93
N PHE A 46 -1.14 -12.36 3.98
CA PHE A 46 -1.95 -11.14 4.14
C PHE A 46 -3.42 -11.32 3.74
N ILE A 47 -3.81 -12.54 3.38
CA ILE A 47 -5.14 -12.91 2.91
C ILE A 47 -5.70 -13.99 3.84
N ASP A 48 -7.02 -14.09 3.94
CA ASP A 48 -7.63 -15.17 4.70
C ASP A 48 -7.39 -16.52 3.99
N GLU A 49 -7.23 -17.58 4.77
CA GLU A 49 -6.83 -18.91 4.28
C GLU A 49 -7.72 -19.42 3.13
N ALA A 50 -9.03 -19.14 3.20
CA ALA A 50 -9.98 -19.50 2.15
C ALA A 50 -9.61 -18.94 0.76
N TRP A 51 -8.90 -17.81 0.70
CA TRP A 51 -8.51 -17.14 -0.54
C TRP A 51 -7.02 -17.30 -0.87
N SER A 52 -6.24 -17.96 -0.02
CA SER A 52 -4.78 -18.05 -0.16
C SER A 52 -4.32 -18.63 -1.49
N HIS A 53 -5.10 -19.58 -2.05
CA HIS A 53 -4.82 -20.19 -3.35
C HIS A 53 -4.88 -19.21 -4.53
N ARG A 54 -5.59 -18.09 -4.36
CA ARG A 54 -5.71 -17.00 -5.35
C ARG A 54 -4.78 -15.82 -5.09
N ALA A 55 -3.93 -15.90 -4.07
CA ALA A 55 -3.09 -14.79 -3.61
C ALA A 55 -2.24 -14.15 -4.70
N TYR A 56 -1.83 -14.94 -5.70
CA TYR A 56 -0.94 -14.50 -6.77
C TYR A 56 -1.63 -14.34 -8.14
N GLU A 57 -2.96 -14.39 -8.16
CA GLU A 57 -3.75 -13.92 -9.29
C GLU A 57 -3.72 -12.39 -9.33
N ASP A 58 -3.83 -11.78 -10.53
CA ASP A 58 -3.92 -10.33 -10.64
C ASP A 58 -5.37 -9.86 -10.43
N SER A 59 -5.84 -10.03 -9.20
CA SER A 59 -7.16 -9.65 -8.74
C SER A 59 -7.12 -9.10 -7.32
N TYR A 60 -8.05 -8.21 -6.99
CA TYR A 60 -8.31 -7.84 -5.60
C TYR A 60 -9.04 -8.97 -4.88
N LEU A 61 -8.81 -9.12 -3.58
CA LEU A 61 -9.44 -10.14 -2.75
C LEU A 61 -9.98 -9.52 -1.45
N PRO A 62 -11.10 -10.05 -0.90
CA PRO A 62 -11.67 -9.51 0.32
C PRO A 62 -10.76 -9.79 1.54
N ILE A 63 -10.70 -8.83 2.46
CA ILE A 63 -10.00 -8.95 3.75
C ILE A 63 -10.92 -8.76 4.96
N GLY A 64 -12.22 -8.70 4.71
CA GLY A 64 -13.26 -8.40 5.70
C GLY A 64 -13.57 -6.90 5.79
N HIS A 65 -14.59 -6.55 6.56
CA HIS A 65 -15.04 -5.18 6.81
C HIS A 65 -15.31 -4.36 5.53
N GLY A 66 -15.74 -5.00 4.45
CA GLY A 66 -15.95 -4.33 3.16
C GLY A 66 -14.66 -3.84 2.48
N GLN A 67 -13.49 -4.28 2.95
CA GLN A 67 -12.19 -3.89 2.42
C GLN A 67 -11.56 -5.01 1.59
N THR A 68 -10.61 -4.64 0.75
CA THR A 68 -9.88 -5.56 -0.14
C THR A 68 -8.37 -5.35 -0.05
N ILE A 69 -7.61 -6.39 -0.31
CA ILE A 69 -6.21 -6.26 -0.71
C ILE A 69 -6.17 -5.96 -2.20
N SER A 70 -5.48 -4.89 -2.60
CA SER A 70 -5.34 -4.49 -4.01
C SER A 70 -4.68 -5.57 -4.85
N GLN A 71 -4.99 -5.64 -6.13
CA GLN A 71 -4.35 -6.57 -7.06
C GLN A 71 -2.84 -6.34 -7.13
N PRO A 72 -2.03 -7.39 -7.35
CA PRO A 72 -0.57 -7.28 -7.36
C PRO A 72 -0.01 -6.21 -8.31
N LEU A 73 -0.56 -6.06 -9.51
CA LEU A 73 -0.13 -5.05 -10.47
C LEU A 73 -0.27 -3.64 -9.89
N ILE A 74 -1.39 -3.33 -9.25
CA ILE A 74 -1.63 -2.02 -8.65
C ILE A 74 -0.67 -1.74 -7.48
N VAL A 75 -0.41 -2.75 -6.63
CA VAL A 75 0.57 -2.61 -5.54
C VAL A 75 1.96 -2.31 -6.10
N ALA A 76 2.39 -3.03 -7.12
CA ALA A 76 3.69 -2.80 -7.77
C ALA A 76 3.76 -1.43 -8.45
N LEU A 77 2.72 -1.05 -9.21
CA LEU A 77 2.63 0.23 -9.91
C LEU A 77 2.70 1.41 -8.93
N MET A 78 1.88 1.41 -7.89
CA MET A 78 1.88 2.51 -6.91
C MET A 78 3.22 2.58 -6.15
N SER A 79 3.85 1.44 -5.85
CA SER A 79 5.17 1.41 -5.22
C SER A 79 6.27 1.97 -6.14
N GLN A 80 6.26 1.60 -7.43
CA GLN A 80 7.17 2.13 -8.44
C GLN A 80 6.96 3.64 -8.65
N LEU A 81 5.71 4.08 -8.75
CA LEU A 81 5.38 5.50 -8.92
C LEU A 81 5.79 6.35 -7.74
N LEU A 82 5.68 5.83 -6.52
CA LEU A 82 6.11 6.55 -5.32
C LEU A 82 7.62 6.78 -5.30
N ASN A 83 8.40 5.92 -5.95
CA ASN A 83 9.85 6.06 -6.17
C ASN A 83 10.65 6.35 -4.89
N VAL A 84 10.31 5.64 -3.82
CA VAL A 84 10.89 5.84 -2.47
C VAL A 84 12.35 5.45 -2.42
N GLN A 85 13.16 6.27 -1.74
CA GLN A 85 14.56 5.97 -1.49
C GLN A 85 14.78 5.35 -0.08
N PRO A 86 15.85 4.54 0.12
CA PRO A 86 16.06 3.79 1.37
C PRO A 86 16.20 4.63 2.65
N ARG A 87 16.43 5.93 2.54
CA ARG A 87 16.60 6.84 3.69
C ARG A 87 15.36 7.65 4.00
N GLU A 88 14.31 7.47 3.22
CA GLU A 88 13.10 8.28 3.29
C GLU A 88 12.10 7.79 4.33
N ARG A 89 11.20 8.70 4.68
CA ARG A 89 10.08 8.50 5.60
C ARG A 89 8.79 8.53 4.80
N VAL A 90 8.01 7.48 4.94
CA VAL A 90 6.78 7.29 4.16
C VAL A 90 5.56 7.25 5.06
N LEU A 91 4.48 7.87 4.60
CA LEU A 91 3.13 7.71 5.16
C LEU A 91 2.29 6.84 4.21
N GLU A 92 1.66 5.83 4.76
CA GLU A 92 0.61 5.05 4.11
C GLU A 92 -0.74 5.36 4.77
N VAL A 93 -1.77 5.63 3.96
CA VAL A 93 -3.13 5.90 4.44
C VAL A 93 -4.05 4.76 4.03
N GLY A 94 -4.26 3.80 4.91
CA GLY A 94 -5.01 2.57 4.66
C GLY A 94 -4.10 1.34 4.76
N THR A 95 -3.79 0.90 5.99
CA THR A 95 -2.98 -0.31 6.23
C THR A 95 -3.64 -1.57 5.66
N GLY A 96 -4.95 -1.69 5.84
CA GLY A 96 -5.74 -2.82 5.37
C GLY A 96 -5.19 -4.16 5.85
N SER A 97 -4.79 -5.00 4.88
CA SER A 97 -4.18 -6.31 5.18
C SER A 97 -2.76 -6.22 5.72
N GLY A 98 -2.04 -5.11 5.45
CA GLY A 98 -0.61 -4.92 5.71
C GLY A 98 0.31 -5.30 4.55
N TYR A 99 -0.22 -5.74 3.39
CA TYR A 99 0.63 -6.17 2.27
C TYR A 99 1.38 -5.01 1.61
N GLN A 100 0.67 -3.92 1.25
CA GLN A 100 1.31 -2.70 0.74
C GLN A 100 2.29 -2.13 1.78
N THR A 101 1.91 -2.18 3.06
CA THR A 101 2.75 -1.80 4.20
C THR A 101 4.07 -2.57 4.22
N ALA A 102 4.03 -3.89 3.99
CA ALA A 102 5.24 -4.73 3.97
C ALA A 102 6.16 -4.38 2.80
N ILE A 103 5.62 -4.09 1.62
CA ILE A 103 6.38 -3.65 0.44
C ILE A 103 7.05 -2.29 0.73
N LEU A 104 6.28 -1.28 1.18
CA LEU A 104 6.80 0.06 1.46
C LEU A 104 7.85 0.06 2.58
N ALA A 105 7.62 -0.72 3.64
CA ALA A 105 8.60 -0.83 4.73
C ALA A 105 9.94 -1.41 4.28
N SER A 106 9.95 -2.21 3.22
CA SER A 106 11.17 -2.77 2.65
C SER A 106 11.90 -1.79 1.71
N LEU A 107 11.23 -0.71 1.29
CA LEU A 107 11.77 0.33 0.42
C LEU A 107 12.31 1.54 1.20
N CYS A 108 11.76 1.85 2.38
CA CYS A 108 12.01 3.10 3.10
C CYS A 108 12.72 2.91 4.44
N GLN A 109 13.26 4.01 4.99
CA GLN A 109 13.88 4.01 6.32
C GLN A 109 12.84 3.80 7.42
N ARG A 110 11.68 4.48 7.32
CA ARG A 110 10.61 4.43 8.31
C ARG A 110 9.25 4.61 7.67
N LEU A 111 8.35 3.70 7.99
CA LEU A 111 6.97 3.71 7.53
C LEU A 111 6.01 4.03 8.67
N PHE A 112 5.11 4.95 8.40
CA PHE A 112 3.96 5.27 9.23
C PHE A 112 2.71 4.86 8.46
N SER A 113 1.82 4.09 9.07
CA SER A 113 0.61 3.61 8.41
C SER A 113 -0.61 3.86 9.28
N ILE A 114 -1.67 4.40 8.68
CA ILE A 114 -2.93 4.72 9.37
C ILE A 114 -4.01 3.78 8.86
N GLU A 115 -4.77 3.21 9.80
CA GLU A 115 -5.94 2.39 9.49
C GLU A 115 -7.17 2.94 10.22
N ARG A 116 -8.26 3.17 9.47
CA ARG A 116 -9.51 3.69 10.05
C ARG A 116 -10.35 2.62 10.75
N ILE A 117 -10.17 1.35 10.39
CA ILE A 117 -10.93 0.21 10.92
C ILE A 117 -10.10 -0.45 12.02
N GLU A 118 -10.52 -0.27 13.26
CA GLU A 118 -9.79 -0.74 14.44
C GLU A 118 -9.48 -2.25 14.38
N ALA A 119 -10.44 -3.05 13.93
CA ALA A 119 -10.31 -4.50 13.85
C ALA A 119 -9.22 -4.99 12.86
N LEU A 120 -8.82 -4.19 11.87
CA LEU A 120 -7.77 -4.55 10.92
C LEU A 120 -6.37 -4.32 11.49
N VAL A 121 -6.19 -3.36 12.41
CA VAL A 121 -4.87 -2.99 12.97
C VAL A 121 -4.14 -4.17 13.60
N PRO A 122 -4.71 -4.94 14.57
CA PRO A 122 -3.98 -6.05 15.18
C PRO A 122 -3.65 -7.16 14.17
N ARG A 123 -4.54 -7.42 13.21
CA ARG A 123 -4.31 -8.43 12.16
C ARG A 123 -3.12 -8.06 11.25
N ALA A 124 -3.03 -6.79 10.84
CA ALA A 124 -1.89 -6.29 10.07
C ALA A 124 -0.60 -6.34 10.89
N GLN A 125 -0.63 -5.89 12.15
CA GLN A 125 0.54 -5.91 13.04
C GLN A 125 1.07 -7.33 13.27
N GLU A 126 0.21 -8.33 13.46
CA GLU A 126 0.60 -9.73 13.59
C GLU A 126 1.36 -10.22 12.35
N ARG A 127 0.81 -9.98 11.14
CA ARG A 127 1.40 -10.39 9.86
C ARG A 127 2.74 -9.70 9.59
N LEU A 128 2.82 -8.40 9.84
CA LEU A 128 4.05 -7.62 9.70
C LEU A 128 5.11 -8.07 10.71
N GLY A 129 4.69 -8.39 11.94
CA GLY A 129 5.55 -8.95 12.97
C GLY A 129 6.14 -10.32 12.61
N ALA A 130 5.36 -11.19 11.94
CA ALA A 130 5.83 -12.48 11.43
C ALA A 130 6.96 -12.31 10.40
N MET A 131 6.95 -11.22 9.63
CA MET A 131 8.02 -10.86 8.69
C MET A 131 9.22 -10.16 9.36
N LYS A 132 9.17 -9.92 10.67
CA LYS A 132 10.23 -9.24 11.45
C LYS A 132 10.53 -7.80 10.97
N LEU A 133 9.56 -7.14 10.34
CA LEU A 133 9.68 -5.75 9.95
C LEU A 133 9.58 -4.85 11.20
N ARG A 134 10.59 -4.01 11.45
CA ARG A 134 10.72 -3.22 12.70
C ARG A 134 10.67 -1.71 12.48
N ASN A 135 10.67 -1.28 11.24
CA ASN A 135 10.68 0.15 10.86
C ASN A 135 9.27 0.70 10.61
N ILE A 136 8.23 0.00 11.08
CA ILE A 136 6.82 0.36 10.85
C ILE A 136 6.19 0.85 12.15
N ARG A 137 5.38 1.90 12.04
CA ARG A 137 4.40 2.31 13.05
C ARG A 137 3.01 2.26 12.44
N VAL A 138 2.13 1.44 12.99
CA VAL A 138 0.71 1.38 12.59
C VAL A 138 -0.14 1.97 13.71
N ARG A 139 -1.07 2.87 13.37
CA ARG A 139 -2.07 3.38 14.31
C ARG A 139 -3.49 3.27 13.75
N HIS A 140 -4.46 3.11 14.65
CA HIS A 140 -5.85 3.37 14.37
C HIS A 140 -6.08 4.88 14.32
N GLY A 141 -6.66 5.39 13.23
CA GLY A 141 -6.88 6.83 13.06
C GLY A 141 -7.57 7.20 11.76
N ASP A 142 -7.90 8.47 11.64
CA ASP A 142 -8.48 9.04 10.43
C ASP A 142 -7.38 9.34 9.40
N GLY A 143 -7.48 8.71 8.23
CA GLY A 143 -6.55 8.90 7.13
C GLY A 143 -6.59 10.30 6.51
N TYR A 144 -7.73 10.99 6.57
CA TYR A 144 -7.85 12.36 6.07
C TYR A 144 -6.96 13.35 6.83
N ALA A 145 -6.72 13.10 8.11
CA ALA A 145 -5.86 13.95 8.95
C ALA A 145 -4.37 13.70 8.71
N GLY A 146 -4.00 12.59 8.07
CA GLY A 146 -2.60 12.18 7.99
C GLY A 146 -1.99 11.91 9.38
N TRP A 147 -0.69 12.16 9.52
CA TRP A 147 0.04 11.97 10.79
C TRP A 147 1.03 13.12 11.04
N PRO A 148 0.54 14.35 11.31
CA PRO A 148 1.34 15.57 11.33
C PRO A 148 2.52 15.53 12.33
N GLU A 149 2.38 14.79 13.46
CA GLU A 149 3.44 14.68 14.48
C GLU A 149 4.69 13.96 13.96
N HIS A 150 4.57 13.29 12.81
CA HIS A 150 5.68 12.55 12.19
C HIS A 150 6.07 13.08 10.81
N GLY A 151 5.34 14.08 10.30
CA GLY A 151 5.69 14.78 9.06
C GLY A 151 6.91 15.72 9.22
N PRO A 152 7.40 16.31 8.13
CA PRO A 152 6.96 15.99 6.77
C PRO A 152 7.40 14.61 6.29
N PHE A 153 6.72 14.07 5.27
CA PHE A 153 7.01 12.78 4.64
C PHE A 153 7.59 12.97 3.25
N ASP A 154 8.60 12.17 2.92
CA ASP A 154 9.20 12.16 1.58
C ASP A 154 8.30 11.44 0.56
N GLY A 155 7.54 10.45 1.02
CA GLY A 155 6.52 9.76 0.24
C GLY A 155 5.21 9.62 0.99
N ILE A 156 4.08 9.78 0.28
CA ILE A 156 2.74 9.49 0.82
C ILE A 156 2.03 8.59 -0.18
N LEU A 157 1.52 7.45 0.27
CA LEU A 157 0.76 6.51 -0.56
C LEU A 157 -0.63 6.29 0.03
N VAL A 158 -1.66 6.47 -0.80
CA VAL A 158 -3.06 6.32 -0.39
C VAL A 158 -3.73 5.25 -1.26
N PRO A 159 -3.85 3.99 -0.81
CA PRO A 159 -4.52 2.91 -1.54
C PRO A 159 -6.04 2.91 -1.31
N ALA A 160 -6.66 4.08 -1.31
CA ALA A 160 -8.10 4.32 -1.22
C ALA A 160 -8.42 5.64 -1.93
N ALA A 161 -9.58 5.76 -2.56
CA ALA A 161 -9.94 6.90 -3.39
C ALA A 161 -10.73 7.97 -2.62
N PRO A 162 -10.16 9.12 -2.28
CA PRO A 162 -10.92 10.30 -1.89
C PRO A 162 -11.57 10.94 -3.13
N PRO A 163 -12.72 11.64 -2.98
CA PRO A 163 -13.29 12.45 -4.06
C PRO A 163 -12.35 13.60 -4.46
N GLU A 164 -11.61 14.15 -3.49
CA GLU A 164 -10.58 15.18 -3.66
C GLU A 164 -9.41 14.88 -2.72
N ILE A 165 -8.20 15.30 -3.10
CA ILE A 165 -6.99 15.06 -2.29
C ILE A 165 -7.11 15.83 -0.97
N PRO A 166 -7.01 15.17 0.20
CA PRO A 166 -7.05 15.84 1.49
C PRO A 166 -5.89 16.86 1.62
N THR A 167 -6.23 18.12 1.89
CA THR A 167 -5.24 19.21 2.04
C THR A 167 -4.18 18.87 3.11
N ALA A 168 -4.59 18.23 4.20
CA ALA A 168 -3.67 17.82 5.27
C ALA A 168 -2.57 16.85 4.80
N LEU A 169 -2.81 16.03 3.76
CA LEU A 169 -1.78 15.16 3.20
C LEU A 169 -0.78 15.95 2.35
N ILE A 170 -1.26 16.94 1.60
CA ILE A 170 -0.39 17.85 0.83
C ILE A 170 0.51 18.68 1.77
N GLU A 171 -0.05 19.20 2.87
CA GLU A 171 0.70 19.97 3.86
C GLU A 171 1.80 19.16 4.53
N GLN A 172 1.58 17.84 4.70
CA GLN A 172 2.54 16.91 5.30
C GLN A 172 3.54 16.32 4.29
N LEU A 173 3.43 16.63 3.00
CA LEU A 173 4.41 16.21 2.00
C LEU A 173 5.66 17.10 2.09
N ALA A 174 6.84 16.51 2.12
CA ALA A 174 8.11 17.26 2.11
C ALA A 174 8.31 17.98 0.77
N VAL A 175 9.10 19.04 0.73
CA VAL A 175 9.63 19.56 -0.53
C VAL A 175 10.56 18.51 -1.13
N GLY A 176 10.39 18.21 -2.40
CA GLY A 176 11.01 17.05 -3.10
C GLY A 176 10.24 15.74 -2.91
N GLY A 177 9.19 15.74 -2.07
CA GLY A 177 8.38 14.54 -1.81
C GLY A 177 7.29 14.30 -2.84
N ARG A 178 6.77 13.07 -2.82
CA ARG A 178 5.77 12.57 -3.78
C ARG A 178 4.58 11.91 -3.09
N LEU A 179 3.37 12.26 -3.55
CA LEU A 179 2.12 11.61 -3.14
C LEU A 179 1.55 10.80 -4.32
N VAL A 180 1.21 9.55 -4.09
CA VAL A 180 0.50 8.67 -5.04
C VAL A 180 -0.88 8.36 -4.49
N VAL A 181 -1.93 8.72 -5.23
CA VAL A 181 -3.30 8.63 -4.75
C VAL A 181 -4.29 8.44 -5.91
N PRO A 182 -5.25 7.48 -5.84
CA PRO A 182 -6.41 7.47 -6.73
C PRO A 182 -7.37 8.57 -6.29
N VAL A 183 -7.91 9.34 -7.22
CA VAL A 183 -8.85 10.44 -6.94
C VAL A 183 -10.10 10.25 -7.76
N GLY A 184 -11.25 10.34 -7.12
CA GLY A 184 -12.54 10.26 -7.79
C GLY A 184 -13.62 9.60 -6.95
N THR A 185 -14.72 9.27 -7.60
CA THR A 185 -15.88 8.60 -7.01
C THR A 185 -16.04 7.19 -7.58
N ASP A 186 -17.04 6.45 -7.11
CA ASP A 186 -17.36 5.11 -7.65
C ASP A 186 -17.60 5.07 -9.16
N GLN A 187 -17.91 6.23 -9.78
CA GLN A 187 -18.16 6.34 -11.22
C GLN A 187 -16.87 6.42 -12.04
N ALA A 188 -15.85 7.13 -11.52
CA ALA A 188 -14.58 7.32 -12.20
C ALA A 188 -13.49 7.71 -11.20
N GLN A 189 -12.38 7.01 -11.24
CA GLN A 189 -11.20 7.29 -10.45
C GLN A 189 -9.97 7.32 -11.34
N LEU A 190 -9.10 8.30 -11.14
CA LEU A 190 -7.83 8.44 -11.85
C LEU A 190 -6.68 8.33 -10.85
N LEU A 191 -5.68 7.53 -11.17
CA LEU A 191 -4.45 7.48 -10.40
C LEU A 191 -3.65 8.75 -10.66
N LYS A 192 -3.28 9.46 -9.58
CA LYS A 192 -2.55 10.72 -9.64
C LYS A 192 -1.23 10.61 -8.88
N VAL A 193 -0.24 11.30 -9.40
CA VAL A 193 1.04 11.58 -8.74
C VAL A 193 1.14 13.07 -8.53
N ILE A 194 1.40 13.47 -7.29
CA ILE A 194 1.63 14.86 -6.91
C ILE A 194 3.08 14.99 -6.42
N ASP A 195 3.87 15.80 -7.09
CA ASP A 195 5.22 16.14 -6.67
C ASP A 195 5.22 17.54 -6.02
N ARG A 196 5.78 17.65 -4.84
CA ARG A 196 5.99 18.94 -4.18
C ARG A 196 7.41 19.44 -4.46
N THR A 197 7.51 20.59 -5.13
CA THR A 197 8.77 21.27 -5.42
C THR A 197 8.87 22.59 -4.65
N ASP A 198 10.01 23.27 -4.72
CA ASP A 198 10.17 24.63 -4.16
C ASP A 198 9.22 25.64 -4.84
N ASP A 199 8.87 25.40 -6.11
CA ASP A 199 7.99 26.27 -6.90
C ASP A 199 6.49 25.97 -6.71
N GLY A 200 6.14 24.89 -5.99
CA GLY A 200 4.76 24.48 -5.74
C GLY A 200 4.49 23.00 -5.99
N LEU A 201 3.26 22.69 -6.43
CA LEU A 201 2.81 21.33 -6.69
C LEU A 201 2.71 21.08 -8.18
N THR A 202 3.18 19.91 -8.62
CA THR A 202 2.96 19.40 -9.97
C THR A 202 2.10 18.16 -9.91
N GLU A 203 1.05 18.10 -10.74
CA GLU A 203 0.15 16.96 -10.83
C GLU A 203 0.39 16.21 -12.14
N THR A 204 0.55 14.89 -12.07
CA THR A 204 0.54 13.97 -13.21
C THR A 204 -0.66 13.04 -13.07
N ILE A 205 -1.52 13.03 -14.09
CA ILE A 205 -2.68 12.14 -14.18
C ILE A 205 -2.29 10.92 -15.02
N LEU A 206 -2.57 9.75 -14.48
CA LEU A 206 -2.25 8.47 -15.13
C LEU A 206 -3.54 7.76 -15.60
N GLU A 207 -3.61 6.47 -15.40
CA GLU A 207 -4.71 5.62 -15.87
C GLU A 207 -5.93 5.62 -14.95
N ALA A 208 -7.05 5.14 -15.49
CA ALA A 208 -8.25 4.86 -14.71
C ALA A 208 -8.02 3.64 -13.80
N VAL A 209 -8.47 3.75 -12.55
CA VAL A 209 -8.31 2.72 -11.53
C VAL A 209 -9.62 2.53 -10.76
N HIS A 210 -9.68 1.48 -9.95
CA HIS A 210 -10.82 1.23 -9.07
C HIS A 210 -10.36 0.83 -7.67
N PHE A 211 -10.64 1.70 -6.70
CA PHE A 211 -10.32 1.52 -5.29
C PHE A 211 -11.57 1.68 -4.42
N VAL A 212 -11.50 1.12 -3.22
CA VAL A 212 -12.44 1.45 -2.16
C VAL A 212 -12.38 2.95 -1.85
N PRO A 213 -13.50 3.59 -1.45
CA PRO A 213 -13.48 5.00 -1.11
C PRO A 213 -12.61 5.27 0.14
N LEU A 214 -11.86 6.37 0.12
CA LEU A 214 -11.31 6.94 1.35
C LEU A 214 -12.45 7.57 2.14
N VAL A 215 -12.69 7.11 3.36
CA VAL A 215 -13.79 7.56 4.21
C VAL A 215 -13.25 8.30 5.41
N ASN A 216 -13.83 9.46 5.69
CA ASN A 216 -13.46 10.31 6.83
C ASN A 216 -13.84 9.63 8.17
N GLY A 217 -13.07 9.90 9.21
CA GLY A 217 -13.27 9.38 10.56
C GLY A 217 -12.80 7.93 10.72
N THR A 218 -13.05 7.40 11.93
CA THR A 218 -12.66 6.04 12.33
C THR A 218 -13.87 5.12 12.43
N ALA A 219 -13.64 3.80 12.34
CA ALA A 219 -14.65 2.78 12.57
C ALA A 219 -14.14 1.75 13.58
N LYS A 220 -15.00 1.35 14.51
CA LYS A 220 -14.71 0.34 15.54
C LYS A 220 -14.99 -1.09 15.05
N GLN A 221 -15.79 -1.24 14.00
CA GLN A 221 -16.14 -2.53 13.39
C GLN A 221 -16.15 -2.45 11.88
#